data_d8384368c899252e0da4243ce6c2a1ed
#
_entry.id   d8384368c899252e0da4243ce6c2a1ed
#
_cell.length_a   1.000
_cell.length_b   1.000
_cell.length_c   1.000
_cell.angle_alpha   90.00
_cell.angle_beta   90.00
_cell.angle_gamma   90.00
#
_symmetry.space_group_name_H-M   'P 1'
#
loop_
_entity.id
_entity.type
_entity.pdbx_description
1 polymer ?
#
loop_
_entity_poly.entity_id
_entity_poly.type
_entity_poly.pdbx_seq_one_letter_code
_entity_poly.pdbx_strand_id
1 'polypeptide(L)'
;MEDKKQLSEEDIKLRYITPAINAAGWDNKHIRMEYYFTAGRVLIQGKHHARKEGKKADYLLFAAPNHPIAIVEAKDNNKSAGHGLQQAMDYAQILDLPFAYSSNGDCFIEHDFITGQEREIALDAFPSTEELLSRIHAAKPYDAEQLKIVEQPYYFDQYTNEPRYYQRIAINRTIEAVAQGRNRMLLVMATGTGKTFTAFQIIHRLTKSGAKKKVLYLADRNVLIDQTMVQDFRPFKKVMTKIQNKNLDPSYEIYMALYQQLVSYDEGVKDPFTEFAPTFFDLILVDECHRGSARDDSAWRKILEYFSSATQIGMTATPKVKEGANNLDYFNEGEYKEPLYTYSLKQGIEDGFLAPYRVTNSFLNVDLEGWSPEEDERDIHGYLIEQGYFSRKDFGRNITLLKRREIVARRITKMLHQIGRMTKTIVFCTDIDEAEAMRQLLVNMNCDLCKKDPRYVMRI
;
A
#
# COMPACT_ATOMS: atom_id res chain seq x y z
N MET A 1 29.88 13.02 -42.46
CA MET A 1 28.89 12.75 -41.38
C MET A 1 29.15 11.35 -40.90
N GLU A 2 29.29 11.17 -39.59
CA GLU A 2 29.43 9.86 -38.99
C GLU A 2 28.14 9.05 -39.24
N ASP A 3 28.30 7.78 -39.64
CA ASP A 3 27.14 6.94 -39.92
C ASP A 3 26.48 6.57 -38.59
N LYS A 4 25.30 7.13 -38.31
CA LYS A 4 24.52 6.89 -37.09
C LYS A 4 24.27 5.40 -36.83
N LYS A 5 24.27 4.56 -37.86
CA LYS A 5 24.06 3.12 -37.76
C LYS A 5 25.22 2.38 -37.10
N GLN A 6 26.41 3.02 -37.00
CA GLN A 6 27.57 2.47 -36.30
C GLN A 6 27.60 2.88 -34.81
N LEU A 7 26.72 3.76 -34.39
CA LEU A 7 26.66 4.26 -33.00
C LEU A 7 25.89 3.28 -32.11
N SER A 8 26.37 3.15 -30.88
CA SER A 8 25.63 2.45 -29.84
C SER A 8 24.37 3.21 -29.42
N GLU A 9 23.43 2.54 -28.75
CA GLU A 9 22.25 3.19 -28.17
C GLU A 9 22.65 4.33 -27.22
N GLU A 10 23.72 4.15 -26.42
CA GLU A 10 24.25 5.17 -25.52
C GLU A 10 24.82 6.39 -26.30
N ASP A 11 25.47 6.17 -27.45
CA ASP A 11 25.91 7.27 -28.29
C ASP A 11 24.73 8.04 -28.91
N ILE A 12 23.68 7.33 -29.32
CA ILE A 12 22.42 7.94 -29.81
C ILE A 12 21.75 8.78 -28.72
N LYS A 13 21.67 8.27 -27.48
CA LYS A 13 21.17 9.03 -26.34
C LYS A 13 21.97 10.31 -26.14
N LEU A 14 23.30 10.19 -26.06
CA LEU A 14 24.19 11.30 -25.73
C LEU A 14 24.22 12.39 -26.82
N ARG A 15 24.27 11.98 -28.09
CA ARG A 15 24.55 12.91 -29.21
C ARG A 15 23.30 13.48 -29.87
N TYR A 16 22.14 12.81 -29.73
CA TYR A 16 20.91 13.20 -30.45
C TYR A 16 19.72 13.39 -29.52
N ILE A 17 19.38 12.38 -28.70
CA ILE A 17 18.14 12.41 -27.89
C ILE A 17 18.27 13.41 -26.75
N THR A 18 19.32 13.29 -25.93
CA THR A 18 19.53 14.22 -24.77
C THR A 18 19.62 15.69 -25.22
N PRO A 19 20.40 16.04 -26.28
CA PRO A 19 20.44 17.42 -26.78
C PRO A 19 19.07 17.92 -27.27
N ALA A 20 18.25 17.09 -27.92
CA ALA A 20 16.92 17.46 -28.37
C ALA A 20 15.97 17.75 -27.21
N ILE A 21 15.96 16.89 -26.18
CA ILE A 21 15.19 17.09 -24.95
C ILE A 21 15.63 18.37 -24.23
N ASN A 22 16.95 18.60 -24.09
CA ASN A 22 17.48 19.83 -23.47
C ASN A 22 17.12 21.09 -24.27
N ALA A 23 17.18 21.03 -25.62
CA ALA A 23 16.82 22.16 -26.48
C ALA A 23 15.34 22.55 -26.35
N ALA A 24 14.46 21.59 -26.02
CA ALA A 24 13.05 21.84 -25.70
C ALA A 24 12.83 22.45 -24.30
N GLY A 25 13.89 22.79 -23.57
CA GLY A 25 13.81 23.46 -22.26
C GLY A 25 13.78 22.54 -21.04
N TRP A 26 13.95 21.22 -21.25
CA TRP A 26 14.09 20.29 -20.12
C TRP A 26 15.50 20.40 -19.55
N ASP A 27 15.61 20.76 -18.28
CA ASP A 27 16.91 20.82 -17.57
C ASP A 27 17.20 19.51 -16.81
N ASN A 28 18.42 19.38 -16.34
CA ASN A 28 18.88 18.19 -15.62
C ASN A 28 18.12 17.88 -14.32
N LYS A 29 17.34 18.83 -13.79
CA LYS A 29 16.50 18.63 -12.60
C LYS A 29 15.19 17.93 -12.96
N HIS A 30 14.75 18.09 -14.18
CA HIS A 30 13.52 17.56 -14.73
C HIS A 30 13.72 16.26 -15.52
N ILE A 31 14.98 15.84 -15.74
CA ILE A 31 15.32 14.62 -16.47
C ILE A 31 15.96 13.61 -15.51
N ARG A 32 15.44 12.39 -15.49
CA ARG A 32 16.15 11.25 -14.89
C ARG A 32 16.41 10.21 -15.95
N MET A 33 17.67 9.90 -16.18
CA MET A 33 18.11 8.87 -17.10
C MET A 33 18.30 7.54 -16.35
N GLU A 34 18.14 6.44 -17.07
CA GLU A 34 18.33 5.07 -16.55
C GLU A 34 17.55 4.83 -15.26
N TYR A 35 16.29 5.28 -15.25
CA TYR A 35 15.46 5.31 -14.04
C TYR A 35 14.84 3.96 -13.74
N TYR A 36 15.34 3.26 -12.70
CA TYR A 36 14.73 2.04 -12.20
C TYR A 36 13.47 2.36 -11.38
N PHE A 37 12.31 1.91 -11.84
CA PHE A 37 11.05 2.09 -11.12
C PHE A 37 10.54 0.81 -10.46
N THR A 38 11.07 -0.39 -10.81
CA THR A 38 10.86 -1.62 -10.05
C THR A 38 12.18 -2.18 -9.55
N ALA A 39 12.13 -2.98 -8.48
CA ALA A 39 13.31 -3.61 -7.92
C ALA A 39 13.63 -4.98 -8.55
N GLY A 40 12.74 -5.49 -9.41
CA GLY A 40 12.83 -6.83 -10.00
C GLY A 40 12.43 -7.96 -9.05
N ARG A 41 11.67 -8.90 -9.56
CA ARG A 41 11.11 -10.03 -8.79
C ARG A 41 12.20 -10.89 -8.17
N VAL A 42 12.03 -11.24 -6.88
CA VAL A 42 12.89 -12.21 -6.20
C VAL A 42 12.49 -13.64 -6.60
N LEU A 43 13.43 -14.41 -7.08
CA LEU A 43 13.31 -15.84 -7.41
C LEU A 43 13.92 -16.65 -6.27
N ILE A 44 13.19 -17.66 -5.80
CA ILE A 44 13.66 -18.57 -4.74
C ILE A 44 13.69 -19.99 -5.28
N GLN A 45 14.85 -20.65 -5.20
CA GLN A 45 15.03 -22.06 -5.54
C GLN A 45 15.77 -22.76 -4.40
N GLY A 46 15.03 -23.47 -3.55
CA GLY A 46 15.57 -24.07 -2.33
C GLY A 46 16.11 -23.02 -1.36
N LYS A 47 17.41 -23.04 -1.08
CA LYS A 47 18.12 -22.05 -0.23
C LYS A 47 18.75 -20.90 -1.03
N HIS A 48 18.72 -20.97 -2.36
CA HIS A 48 19.26 -19.94 -3.23
C HIS A 48 18.17 -18.93 -3.58
N HIS A 49 18.58 -17.67 -3.66
CA HIS A 49 17.72 -16.60 -4.14
C HIS A 49 18.49 -15.78 -5.18
N ALA A 50 17.77 -15.33 -6.17
CA ALA A 50 18.26 -14.40 -7.19
C ALA A 50 17.20 -13.31 -7.40
N ARG A 51 17.58 -12.17 -7.91
CA ARG A 51 16.67 -11.10 -8.27
C ARG A 51 16.70 -10.93 -9.79
N LYS A 52 15.53 -10.87 -10.42
CA LYS A 52 15.43 -10.45 -11.82
C LYS A 52 15.81 -8.98 -11.91
N GLU A 53 16.26 -8.56 -13.08
CA GLU A 53 16.45 -7.13 -13.34
C GLU A 53 15.14 -6.36 -13.18
N GLY A 54 15.23 -5.18 -12.57
CA GLY A 54 14.10 -4.27 -12.43
C GLY A 54 13.76 -3.61 -13.77
N LYS A 55 12.55 -3.11 -13.90
CA LYS A 55 12.17 -2.31 -15.07
C LYS A 55 12.85 -0.94 -14.96
N LYS A 56 13.46 -0.53 -16.07
CA LYS A 56 14.23 0.68 -16.18
C LYS A 56 13.76 1.47 -17.40
N ALA A 57 13.53 2.76 -17.24
CA ALA A 57 13.25 3.68 -18.33
C ALA A 57 14.52 4.41 -18.75
N ASP A 58 14.75 4.61 -20.05
CA ASP A 58 15.90 5.37 -20.53
C ASP A 58 15.85 6.82 -20.05
N TYR A 59 14.68 7.46 -20.20
CA TYR A 59 14.41 8.79 -19.65
C TYR A 59 13.04 8.85 -19.00
N LEU A 60 12.95 9.48 -17.84
CA LEU A 60 11.72 9.87 -17.19
C LEU A 60 11.74 11.39 -17.01
N LEU A 61 10.72 12.07 -17.55
CA LEU A 61 10.63 13.54 -17.58
C LEU A 61 9.61 14.02 -16.54
N PHE A 62 10.02 14.99 -15.74
CA PHE A 62 9.28 15.49 -14.59
C PHE A 62 8.87 16.96 -14.80
N ALA A 63 7.59 17.27 -14.66
CA ALA A 63 7.12 18.65 -14.63
C ALA A 63 7.51 19.36 -13.33
N ALA A 64 7.54 18.63 -12.22
CA ALA A 64 7.96 19.08 -10.89
C ALA A 64 8.53 17.89 -10.11
N PRO A 65 9.23 18.07 -8.99
CA PRO A 65 9.70 16.99 -8.14
C PRO A 65 8.58 16.00 -7.79
N ASN A 66 8.81 14.70 -8.07
CA ASN A 66 7.83 13.63 -7.91
C ASN A 66 6.55 13.71 -8.77
N HIS A 67 6.58 14.52 -9.83
CA HIS A 67 5.48 14.65 -10.80
C HIS A 67 5.99 14.33 -12.22
N PRO A 68 6.25 13.05 -12.54
CA PRO A 68 6.64 12.65 -13.90
C PRO A 68 5.43 12.74 -14.82
N ILE A 69 5.66 13.20 -16.06
CA ILE A 69 4.60 13.36 -17.07
C ILE A 69 4.90 12.67 -18.39
N ALA A 70 6.15 12.29 -18.65
CA ALA A 70 6.51 11.63 -19.89
C ALA A 70 7.65 10.64 -19.71
N ILE A 71 7.71 9.65 -20.59
CA ILE A 71 8.78 8.66 -20.69
C ILE A 71 9.33 8.65 -22.11
N VAL A 72 10.64 8.44 -22.25
CA VAL A 72 11.29 8.27 -23.55
C VAL A 72 12.13 7.00 -23.52
N GLU A 73 11.92 6.12 -24.50
CA GLU A 73 12.73 4.93 -24.77
C GLU A 73 13.62 5.18 -25.97
N ALA A 74 14.91 4.94 -25.80
CA ALA A 74 15.91 5.07 -26.83
C ALA A 74 16.14 3.73 -27.57
N LYS A 75 16.54 3.79 -28.81
CA LYS A 75 17.01 2.63 -29.61
C LYS A 75 18.19 3.04 -30.45
N ASP A 76 19.05 2.07 -30.80
CA ASP A 76 20.10 2.27 -31.78
C ASP A 76 19.49 2.59 -33.18
N ASN A 77 20.28 3.28 -34.02
CA ASN A 77 19.78 3.76 -35.31
C ASN A 77 19.63 2.65 -36.39
N ASN A 78 19.94 1.39 -36.04
CA ASN A 78 19.61 0.23 -36.90
C ASN A 78 18.12 -0.16 -36.77
N LYS A 79 17.41 0.37 -35.80
CA LYS A 79 15.98 0.16 -35.57
C LYS A 79 15.21 1.40 -35.99
N SER A 80 13.93 1.22 -36.30
CA SER A 80 13.02 2.36 -36.54
C SER A 80 12.83 3.18 -35.25
N ALA A 81 12.52 4.46 -35.38
CA ALA A 81 12.21 5.32 -34.23
C ALA A 81 11.04 4.80 -33.38
N GLY A 82 10.06 4.13 -34.00
CA GLY A 82 8.92 3.51 -33.31
C GLY A 82 9.20 2.17 -32.65
N HIS A 83 10.40 1.60 -32.82
CA HIS A 83 10.70 0.25 -32.31
C HIS A 83 10.56 0.13 -30.78
N GLY A 84 10.85 1.19 -30.04
CA GLY A 84 10.73 1.24 -28.58
C GLY A 84 9.36 1.71 -28.08
N LEU A 85 8.44 2.11 -28.98
CA LEU A 85 7.20 2.77 -28.57
C LEU A 85 6.30 1.89 -27.69
N GLN A 86 6.14 0.60 -28.04
CA GLN A 86 5.34 -0.32 -27.21
C GLN A 86 5.91 -0.44 -25.80
N GLN A 87 7.23 -0.52 -25.67
CA GLN A 87 7.89 -0.56 -24.37
C GLN A 87 7.65 0.74 -23.58
N ALA A 88 7.77 1.89 -24.23
CA ALA A 88 7.49 3.19 -23.64
C ALA A 88 6.03 3.29 -23.17
N MET A 89 5.08 2.82 -24.00
CA MET A 89 3.66 2.78 -23.65
C MET A 89 3.37 1.87 -22.45
N ASP A 90 3.92 0.66 -22.42
CA ASP A 90 3.77 -0.27 -21.31
C ASP A 90 4.31 0.34 -20.00
N TYR A 91 5.43 1.03 -20.07
CA TYR A 91 6.03 1.70 -18.92
C TYR A 91 5.25 2.95 -18.50
N ALA A 92 4.76 3.73 -19.46
CA ALA A 92 3.89 4.87 -19.19
C ALA A 92 2.60 4.45 -18.47
N GLN A 93 1.97 3.34 -18.90
CA GLN A 93 0.79 2.80 -18.22
C GLN A 93 1.10 2.34 -16.79
N ILE A 94 2.24 1.69 -16.55
CA ILE A 94 2.66 1.29 -15.20
C ILE A 94 2.90 2.52 -14.31
N LEU A 95 3.49 3.57 -14.87
CA LEU A 95 3.85 4.79 -14.16
C LEU A 95 2.72 5.83 -14.10
N ASP A 96 1.58 5.56 -14.76
CA ASP A 96 0.42 6.47 -14.87
C ASP A 96 0.80 7.80 -15.54
N LEU A 97 1.53 7.71 -16.68
CA LEU A 97 2.02 8.88 -17.42
C LEU A 97 1.15 9.17 -18.65
N PRO A 98 0.88 10.44 -18.96
CA PRO A 98 0.08 10.83 -20.12
C PRO A 98 0.83 10.74 -21.45
N PHE A 99 2.18 10.71 -21.46
CA PHE A 99 2.94 10.74 -22.72
C PHE A 99 4.03 9.67 -22.74
N ALA A 100 4.13 8.96 -23.85
CA ALA A 100 5.20 8.00 -24.14
C ALA A 100 5.88 8.34 -25.46
N TYR A 101 7.21 8.28 -25.47
CA TYR A 101 8.03 8.56 -26.64
C TYR A 101 9.01 7.42 -26.90
N SER A 102 9.32 7.20 -28.18
CA SER A 102 10.45 6.37 -28.60
C SER A 102 11.28 7.15 -29.64
N SER A 103 12.60 6.96 -29.63
CA SER A 103 13.51 7.62 -30.56
C SER A 103 14.72 6.74 -30.89
N ASN A 104 15.20 6.80 -32.15
CA ASN A 104 16.46 6.24 -32.60
C ASN A 104 17.49 7.32 -32.98
N GLY A 105 17.24 8.59 -32.59
CA GLY A 105 18.08 9.73 -32.93
C GLY A 105 17.81 10.36 -34.29
N ASP A 106 16.78 9.95 -35.04
CA ASP A 106 16.33 10.61 -36.26
C ASP A 106 15.10 11.47 -36.01
N CYS A 107 14.14 10.95 -35.27
CA CYS A 107 12.92 11.63 -34.84
C CYS A 107 12.43 10.99 -33.53
N PHE A 108 11.36 11.55 -32.96
CA PHE A 108 10.57 10.91 -31.92
C PHE A 108 9.25 10.41 -32.48
N ILE A 109 8.79 9.26 -31.97
CA ILE A 109 7.39 8.84 -32.13
C ILE A 109 6.71 9.01 -30.77
N GLU A 110 5.68 9.83 -30.73
CA GLU A 110 4.85 10.11 -29.56
C GLU A 110 3.62 9.21 -29.56
N HIS A 111 3.26 8.66 -28.39
CA HIS A 111 1.92 8.23 -28.08
C HIS A 111 1.34 9.11 -26.97
N ASP A 112 0.24 9.76 -27.26
CA ASP A 112 -0.51 10.62 -26.34
C ASP A 112 -1.69 9.85 -25.76
N PHE A 113 -1.62 9.44 -24.50
CA PHE A 113 -2.71 8.71 -23.81
C PHE A 113 -3.96 9.57 -23.55
N ILE A 114 -3.85 10.91 -23.63
CA ILE A 114 -4.99 11.81 -23.45
C ILE A 114 -5.90 11.75 -24.66
N THR A 115 -5.30 11.78 -25.85
CA THR A 115 -6.03 11.80 -27.13
C THR A 115 -6.10 10.43 -27.82
N GLY A 116 -5.24 9.49 -27.43
CA GLY A 116 -5.07 8.21 -28.09
C GLY A 116 -4.34 8.29 -29.44
N GLN A 117 -3.71 9.42 -29.75
CA GLN A 117 -3.05 9.65 -31.04
C GLN A 117 -1.55 9.36 -30.99
N GLU A 118 -1.03 8.91 -32.14
CA GLU A 118 0.40 8.80 -32.37
C GLU A 118 0.84 9.79 -33.42
N ARG A 119 2.04 10.37 -33.25
CA ARG A 119 2.63 11.28 -34.22
C ARG A 119 4.15 11.18 -34.25
N GLU A 120 4.72 11.42 -35.41
CA GLU A 120 6.15 11.62 -35.57
C GLU A 120 6.50 13.10 -35.26
N ILE A 121 7.59 13.31 -34.53
CA ILE A 121 8.07 14.62 -34.12
C ILE A 121 9.55 14.71 -34.48
N ALA A 122 9.93 15.80 -35.20
CA ALA A 122 11.33 16.07 -35.50
C ALA A 122 12.14 16.29 -34.20
N LEU A 123 13.46 16.00 -34.22
CA LEU A 123 14.30 16.15 -33.02
C LEU A 123 14.29 17.56 -32.43
N ASP A 124 14.24 18.58 -33.27
CA ASP A 124 14.20 19.99 -32.90
C ASP A 124 12.83 20.50 -32.49
N ALA A 125 11.80 19.66 -32.60
CA ALA A 125 10.41 19.98 -32.25
C ALA A 125 9.90 19.19 -31.03
N PHE A 126 10.79 18.61 -30.21
CA PHE A 126 10.38 17.93 -28.98
C PHE A 126 9.60 18.88 -28.07
N PRO A 127 8.45 18.48 -27.48
CA PRO A 127 7.60 19.38 -26.72
C PRO A 127 8.26 19.84 -25.40
N SER A 128 8.02 21.10 -25.03
CA SER A 128 8.45 21.63 -23.74
C SER A 128 7.57 21.15 -22.58
N THR A 129 8.02 21.39 -21.34
CA THR A 129 7.23 21.11 -20.14
C THR A 129 5.91 21.86 -20.15
N GLU A 130 5.95 23.14 -20.55
CA GLU A 130 4.77 24.02 -20.63
C GLU A 130 3.76 23.52 -21.66
N GLU A 131 4.24 23.05 -22.84
CA GLU A 131 3.36 22.45 -23.85
C GLU A 131 2.65 21.23 -23.34
N LEU A 132 3.39 20.28 -22.71
CA LEU A 132 2.80 19.05 -22.17
C LEU A 132 1.82 19.35 -21.03
N LEU A 133 2.16 20.27 -20.11
CA LEU A 133 1.24 20.70 -19.05
C LEU A 133 -0.01 21.37 -19.62
N SER A 134 0.13 22.19 -20.66
CA SER A 134 -1.02 22.80 -21.33
C SER A 134 -1.97 21.75 -21.92
N ARG A 135 -1.44 20.68 -22.52
CA ARG A 135 -2.24 19.56 -23.04
C ARG A 135 -2.95 18.80 -21.92
N ILE A 136 -2.27 18.55 -20.79
CA ILE A 136 -2.86 17.94 -19.60
C ILE A 136 -4.00 18.80 -19.03
N HIS A 137 -3.75 20.12 -18.88
CA HIS A 137 -4.76 21.03 -18.34
C HIS A 137 -5.93 21.24 -19.29
N ALA A 138 -5.72 21.20 -20.60
CA ALA A 138 -6.82 21.24 -21.58
C ALA A 138 -7.74 20.02 -21.47
N ALA A 139 -7.19 18.85 -21.16
CA ALA A 139 -7.97 17.62 -20.97
C ALA A 139 -8.63 17.52 -19.59
N LYS A 140 -7.98 18.11 -18.57
CA LYS A 140 -8.49 18.16 -17.19
C LYS A 140 -8.49 19.65 -16.76
N PRO A 141 -9.52 20.42 -17.13
CA PRO A 141 -9.57 21.85 -16.79
C PRO A 141 -9.74 22.00 -15.26
N TYR A 142 -8.71 22.53 -14.63
CA TYR A 142 -8.72 22.89 -13.22
C TYR A 142 -8.89 24.42 -13.08
N ASP A 143 -9.69 24.86 -12.12
CA ASP A 143 -9.65 26.24 -11.67
C ASP A 143 -8.38 26.54 -10.83
N ALA A 144 -8.18 27.80 -10.46
CA ALA A 144 -6.97 28.22 -9.74
C ALA A 144 -6.82 27.56 -8.36
N GLU A 145 -7.92 27.30 -7.65
CA GLU A 145 -7.89 26.62 -6.34
C GLU A 145 -7.58 25.13 -6.51
N GLN A 146 -8.15 24.50 -7.52
CA GLN A 146 -7.87 23.10 -7.84
C GLN A 146 -6.41 22.90 -8.25
N LEU A 147 -5.86 23.79 -9.10
CA LEU A 147 -4.44 23.75 -9.47
C LEU A 147 -3.54 23.88 -8.26
N LYS A 148 -3.83 24.80 -7.34
CA LYS A 148 -3.07 24.96 -6.10
C LYS A 148 -3.04 23.67 -5.27
N ILE A 149 -4.12 22.88 -5.27
CA ILE A 149 -4.17 21.59 -4.60
C ILE A 149 -3.34 20.54 -5.34
N VAL A 150 -3.52 20.42 -6.65
CA VAL A 150 -2.86 19.41 -7.49
C VAL A 150 -1.35 19.65 -7.58
N GLU A 151 -0.91 20.91 -7.65
CA GLU A 151 0.50 21.27 -7.77
C GLU A 151 1.22 21.38 -6.41
N GLN A 152 0.51 21.25 -5.28
CA GLN A 152 1.15 21.31 -3.95
C GLN A 152 2.29 20.29 -3.88
N PRO A 153 3.54 20.70 -3.57
CA PRO A 153 4.68 19.80 -3.50
C PRO A 153 4.56 18.73 -2.42
N TYR A 154 5.24 17.63 -2.65
CA TYR A 154 5.45 16.60 -1.63
C TYR A 154 6.27 17.15 -0.45
N TYR A 155 6.06 16.58 0.73
CA TYR A 155 6.99 16.79 1.83
C TYR A 155 8.30 16.05 1.54
N PHE A 156 9.40 16.76 1.71
CA PHE A 156 10.73 16.19 1.58
C PHE A 156 11.68 16.81 2.61
N ASP A 157 12.42 16.00 3.32
CA ASP A 157 13.55 16.37 4.15
C ASP A 157 14.68 15.33 4.01
N GLN A 158 15.82 15.55 4.66
CA GLN A 158 16.98 14.65 4.59
C GLN A 158 16.71 13.22 5.11
N TYR A 159 15.59 12.97 5.76
CA TYR A 159 15.20 11.68 6.32
C TYR A 159 14.03 11.03 5.56
N THR A 160 13.42 11.75 4.66
CA THR A 160 12.26 11.29 3.90
C THR A 160 12.72 10.61 2.63
N ASN A 161 12.31 9.35 2.44
CA ASN A 161 12.55 8.64 1.20
C ASN A 161 11.69 9.20 0.06
N GLU A 162 12.20 9.15 -1.17
CA GLU A 162 11.36 9.41 -2.33
C GLU A 162 10.23 8.38 -2.41
N PRO A 163 9.01 8.80 -2.75
CA PRO A 163 7.90 7.88 -2.92
C PRO A 163 8.18 6.94 -4.09
N ARG A 164 7.92 5.65 -3.89
CA ARG A 164 7.94 4.67 -4.98
C ARG A 164 6.85 5.00 -5.99
N TYR A 165 7.00 4.55 -7.22
CA TYR A 165 6.09 4.89 -8.31
C TYR A 165 4.61 4.66 -7.94
N TYR A 166 4.27 3.52 -7.36
CA TYR A 166 2.91 3.18 -6.98
C TYR A 166 2.36 4.06 -5.84
N GLN A 167 3.23 4.52 -4.93
CA GLN A 167 2.86 5.49 -3.89
C GLN A 167 2.57 6.85 -4.53
N ARG A 168 3.39 7.30 -5.48
CA ARG A 168 3.13 8.53 -6.24
C ARG A 168 1.78 8.49 -6.94
N ILE A 169 1.47 7.39 -7.63
CA ILE A 169 0.17 7.22 -8.30
C ILE A 169 -0.97 7.31 -7.28
N ALA A 170 -0.90 6.57 -6.16
CA ALA A 170 -1.91 6.63 -5.12
C ALA A 170 -2.12 8.04 -4.57
N ILE A 171 -1.02 8.74 -4.27
CA ILE A 171 -1.03 10.11 -3.74
C ILE A 171 -1.62 11.08 -4.78
N ASN A 172 -1.08 11.10 -6.01
CA ASN A 172 -1.50 12.04 -7.05
C ASN A 172 -2.98 11.84 -7.40
N ARG A 173 -3.43 10.61 -7.63
CA ARG A 173 -4.85 10.33 -7.89
C ARG A 173 -5.77 10.77 -6.74
N THR A 174 -5.31 10.61 -5.49
CA THR A 174 -6.09 11.08 -4.33
C THR A 174 -6.19 12.60 -4.29
N ILE A 175 -5.08 13.29 -4.51
CA ILE A 175 -5.05 14.75 -4.55
C ILE A 175 -5.93 15.30 -5.68
N GLU A 176 -5.83 14.73 -6.88
CA GLU A 176 -6.69 15.09 -8.02
C GLU A 176 -8.17 14.84 -7.71
N ALA A 177 -8.51 13.69 -7.16
CA ALA A 177 -9.89 13.34 -6.81
C ALA A 177 -10.49 14.33 -5.78
N VAL A 178 -9.70 14.73 -4.77
CA VAL A 178 -10.11 15.73 -3.77
C VAL A 178 -10.26 17.11 -4.42
N ALA A 179 -9.35 17.52 -5.31
CA ALA A 179 -9.44 18.77 -6.05
C ALA A 179 -10.71 18.84 -6.92
N GLN A 180 -11.11 17.71 -7.48
CA GLN A 180 -12.35 17.56 -8.25
C GLN A 180 -13.62 17.42 -7.40
N GLY A 181 -13.52 17.53 -6.06
CA GLY A 181 -14.66 17.48 -5.15
C GLY A 181 -15.14 16.08 -4.78
N ARG A 182 -14.37 15.02 -5.07
CA ARG A 182 -14.72 13.66 -4.64
C ARG A 182 -14.55 13.53 -3.12
N ASN A 183 -15.61 13.12 -2.43
CA ASN A 183 -15.66 13.09 -0.97
C ASN A 183 -15.39 11.70 -0.36
N ARG A 184 -15.54 10.63 -1.12
CA ARG A 184 -15.28 9.26 -0.64
C ARG A 184 -14.40 8.51 -1.61
N MET A 185 -13.36 7.84 -1.11
CA MET A 185 -12.45 7.08 -1.93
C MET A 185 -11.74 5.98 -1.15
N LEU A 186 -11.39 4.89 -1.85
CA LEU A 186 -10.69 3.74 -1.29
C LEU A 186 -9.36 3.54 -1.99
N LEU A 187 -8.30 3.39 -1.20
CA LEU A 187 -6.97 2.96 -1.66
C LEU A 187 -6.73 1.52 -1.20
N VAL A 188 -6.55 0.62 -2.15
CA VAL A 188 -6.20 -0.78 -1.87
C VAL A 188 -4.71 -0.96 -2.08
N MET A 189 -3.96 -1.07 -0.99
CA MET A 189 -2.50 -1.22 -1.03
C MET A 189 -2.06 -2.37 -0.13
N ALA A 190 -1.31 -3.32 -0.67
CA ALA A 190 -0.85 -4.50 0.07
C ALA A 190 -0.08 -4.12 1.35
N THR A 191 -0.07 -5.01 2.34
CA THR A 191 0.73 -4.82 3.56
C THR A 191 2.21 -4.72 3.20
N GLY A 192 2.93 -3.78 3.84
CA GLY A 192 4.36 -3.55 3.58
C GLY A 192 4.65 -2.62 2.38
N THR A 193 3.63 -2.04 1.75
CA THR A 193 3.79 -1.09 0.63
C THR A 193 3.87 0.38 1.05
N GLY A 194 3.85 0.66 2.37
CA GLY A 194 3.99 2.01 2.92
C GLY A 194 2.69 2.83 2.87
N LYS A 195 1.55 2.22 3.25
CA LYS A 195 0.26 2.92 3.38
C LYS A 195 0.37 4.16 4.28
N THR A 196 1.05 4.05 5.42
CA THR A 196 1.24 5.15 6.39
C THR A 196 1.97 6.33 5.77
N PHE A 197 3.07 6.06 5.03
CA PHE A 197 3.79 7.09 4.27
C PHE A 197 2.90 7.74 3.20
N THR A 198 2.10 6.95 2.49
CA THR A 198 1.13 7.45 1.50
C THR A 198 0.10 8.37 2.15
N ALA A 199 -0.47 7.96 3.30
CA ALA A 199 -1.40 8.77 4.08
C ALA A 199 -0.77 10.09 4.55
N PHE A 200 0.47 10.04 5.06
CA PHE A 200 1.22 11.21 5.48
C PHE A 200 1.35 12.24 4.33
N GLN A 201 1.79 11.80 3.15
CA GLN A 201 1.97 12.69 2.00
C GLN A 201 0.64 13.29 1.51
N ILE A 202 -0.45 12.51 1.53
CA ILE A 202 -1.79 13.00 1.20
C ILE A 202 -2.21 14.10 2.19
N ILE A 203 -2.12 13.84 3.49
CA ILE A 203 -2.45 14.82 4.54
C ILE A 203 -1.59 16.08 4.38
N HIS A 204 -0.26 15.91 4.19
CA HIS A 204 0.65 17.03 4.03
C HIS A 204 0.23 17.92 2.86
N ARG A 205 0.00 17.35 1.69
CA ARG A 205 -0.36 18.12 0.49
C ARG A 205 -1.71 18.82 0.67
N LEU A 206 -2.72 18.15 1.20
CA LEU A 206 -4.05 18.72 1.43
C LEU A 206 -4.06 19.83 2.50
N THR A 207 -3.25 19.69 3.56
CA THR A 207 -3.17 20.72 4.60
C THR A 207 -2.32 21.91 4.16
N LYS A 208 -1.22 21.69 3.45
CA LYS A 208 -0.35 22.78 2.96
C LYS A 208 -0.96 23.57 1.82
N SER A 209 -1.73 22.94 0.95
CA SER A 209 -2.52 23.69 -0.06
C SER A 209 -3.64 24.55 0.55
N GLY A 210 -4.01 24.29 1.82
CA GLY A 210 -5.14 24.92 2.50
C GLY A 210 -6.50 24.28 2.18
N ALA A 211 -6.52 23.21 1.39
CA ALA A 211 -7.76 22.48 1.04
C ALA A 211 -8.41 21.81 2.24
N LYS A 212 -7.60 21.39 3.23
CA LYS A 212 -8.06 20.72 4.47
C LYS A 212 -7.30 21.30 5.67
N LYS A 213 -7.99 21.39 6.83
CA LYS A 213 -7.43 22.02 8.05
C LYS A 213 -7.53 21.13 9.28
N LYS A 214 -8.63 20.39 9.44
CA LYS A 214 -8.88 19.50 10.58
C LYS A 214 -8.97 18.07 10.12
N VAL A 215 -7.97 17.27 10.49
CA VAL A 215 -7.80 15.90 10.01
C VAL A 215 -8.01 14.91 11.15
N LEU A 216 -8.80 13.88 10.92
CA LEU A 216 -8.94 12.73 11.81
C LEU A 216 -8.32 11.49 11.13
N TYR A 217 -7.30 10.91 11.78
CA TYR A 217 -6.69 9.65 11.37
C TYR A 217 -7.15 8.54 12.30
N LEU A 218 -7.89 7.58 11.77
CA LEU A 218 -8.44 6.45 12.51
C LEU A 218 -7.63 5.18 12.25
N ALA A 219 -7.26 4.48 13.32
CA ALA A 219 -6.60 3.17 13.26
C ALA A 219 -7.26 2.17 14.20
N ASP A 220 -6.91 0.88 14.05
CA ASP A 220 -7.44 -0.22 14.88
C ASP A 220 -6.59 -0.54 16.11
N ARG A 221 -5.31 -0.11 16.16
CA ARG A 221 -4.36 -0.47 17.22
C ARG A 221 -3.49 0.68 17.67
N ASN A 222 -3.30 0.78 19.00
CA ASN A 222 -2.45 1.80 19.64
C ASN A 222 -1.00 1.78 19.14
N VAL A 223 -0.41 0.58 18.98
CA VAL A 223 0.98 0.44 18.52
C VAL A 223 1.17 1.06 17.14
N LEU A 224 0.16 0.93 16.25
CA LEU A 224 0.22 1.54 14.92
C LEU A 224 0.19 3.07 15.02
N ILE A 225 -0.67 3.63 15.86
CA ILE A 225 -0.73 5.09 16.07
C ILE A 225 0.61 5.62 16.60
N ASP A 226 1.15 5.00 17.64
CA ASP A 226 2.39 5.48 18.29
C ASP A 226 3.58 5.41 17.32
N GLN A 227 3.70 4.33 16.55
CA GLN A 227 4.72 4.22 15.50
C GLN A 227 4.54 5.27 14.41
N THR A 228 3.32 5.45 13.93
CA THR A 228 2.96 6.43 12.88
C THR A 228 3.35 7.86 13.33
N MET A 229 3.01 8.25 14.54
CA MET A 229 3.32 9.59 15.07
C MET A 229 4.82 9.88 15.18
N VAL A 230 5.62 8.86 15.53
CA VAL A 230 7.06 9.01 15.74
C VAL A 230 7.84 8.92 14.44
N GLN A 231 7.36 8.14 13.47
CA GLN A 231 8.03 7.90 12.20
C GLN A 231 7.55 8.86 11.11
N ASP A 232 6.59 8.44 10.32
CA ASP A 232 6.16 9.18 9.12
C ASP A 232 5.52 10.54 9.44
N PHE A 233 4.76 10.63 10.55
CA PHE A 233 4.05 11.86 10.93
C PHE A 233 4.86 12.81 11.82
N ARG A 234 6.13 12.52 12.06
CA ARG A 234 7.04 13.39 12.84
C ARG A 234 6.99 14.87 12.43
N PRO A 235 6.87 15.25 11.14
CA PRO A 235 6.76 16.65 10.74
C PRO A 235 5.55 17.39 11.31
N PHE A 236 4.49 16.66 11.67
CA PHE A 236 3.27 17.23 12.25
C PHE A 236 3.29 17.33 13.78
N LYS A 237 4.39 16.97 14.45
CA LYS A 237 4.48 16.87 15.93
C LYS A 237 3.89 18.07 16.68
N LYS A 238 4.02 19.29 16.13
CA LYS A 238 3.55 20.53 16.80
C LYS A 238 2.04 20.76 16.65
N VAL A 239 1.41 20.15 15.67
CA VAL A 239 0.00 20.38 15.30
C VAL A 239 -0.84 19.11 15.40
N MET A 240 -0.24 18.01 15.90
CA MET A 240 -0.84 16.69 16.00
C MET A 240 -1.05 16.28 17.44
N THR A 241 -2.17 15.65 17.73
CA THR A 241 -2.48 15.05 19.03
C THR A 241 -3.05 13.65 18.89
N LYS A 242 -2.89 12.82 19.93
CA LYS A 242 -3.58 11.53 20.07
C LYS A 242 -4.74 11.71 21.02
N ILE A 243 -5.93 11.33 20.57
CA ILE A 243 -7.12 11.33 21.43
C ILE A 243 -6.96 10.21 22.47
N GLN A 244 -6.91 10.59 23.74
CA GLN A 244 -6.82 9.68 24.88
C GLN A 244 -7.76 10.17 25.99
N ASN A 245 -8.39 9.23 26.70
CA ASN A 245 -9.24 9.51 27.87
C ASN A 245 -10.33 10.59 27.64
N LYS A 246 -10.87 10.63 26.42
CA LYS A 246 -11.93 11.60 26.01
C LYS A 246 -11.50 13.06 26.12
N ASN A 247 -10.18 13.35 26.17
CA ASN A 247 -9.70 14.73 26.18
C ASN A 247 -9.59 15.25 24.74
N LEU A 248 -10.48 16.16 24.36
CA LEU A 248 -10.66 16.68 23.02
C LEU A 248 -10.26 18.16 23.00
N ASP A 249 -8.96 18.43 22.83
CA ASP A 249 -8.47 19.81 22.65
C ASP A 249 -8.65 20.25 21.20
N PRO A 250 -9.51 21.24 20.91
CA PRO A 250 -9.83 21.67 19.53
C PRO A 250 -8.71 22.49 18.87
N SER A 251 -7.61 22.78 19.57
CA SER A 251 -6.51 23.61 19.07
C SER A 251 -5.65 22.92 18.01
N TYR A 252 -5.60 21.60 18.02
CA TYR A 252 -4.78 20.82 17.08
C TYR A 252 -5.39 20.77 15.68
N GLU A 253 -4.54 20.48 14.69
CA GLU A 253 -4.95 20.31 13.28
C GLU A 253 -5.16 18.84 12.92
N ILE A 254 -4.33 17.93 13.48
CA ILE A 254 -4.35 16.50 13.18
C ILE A 254 -4.63 15.70 14.45
N TYR A 255 -5.63 14.85 14.40
CA TYR A 255 -6.09 14.01 15.50
C TYR A 255 -5.88 12.55 15.12
N MET A 256 -5.13 11.83 15.94
CA MET A 256 -4.93 10.38 15.85
C MET A 256 -5.83 9.70 16.87
N ALA A 257 -6.65 8.74 16.44
CA ALA A 257 -7.55 8.04 17.35
C ALA A 257 -7.71 6.56 16.98
N LEU A 258 -8.01 5.74 17.99
CA LEU A 258 -8.63 4.45 17.78
C LEU A 258 -10.14 4.65 17.59
N TYR A 259 -10.74 4.00 16.59
CA TYR A 259 -12.18 4.11 16.42
C TYR A 259 -12.94 3.57 17.62
N GLN A 260 -12.40 2.57 18.35
CA GLN A 260 -12.97 2.05 19.60
C GLN A 260 -12.99 3.07 20.74
N GLN A 261 -12.13 4.09 20.72
CA GLN A 261 -12.10 5.15 21.74
C GLN A 261 -13.15 6.26 21.47
N LEU A 262 -13.62 6.36 20.25
CA LEU A 262 -14.57 7.36 19.80
C LEU A 262 -16.03 6.86 19.84
N VAL A 263 -16.26 5.56 20.00
CA VAL A 263 -17.59 4.95 20.05
C VAL A 263 -17.84 4.33 21.43
N SER A 264 -19.03 4.52 21.97
CA SER A 264 -19.47 3.81 23.17
C SER A 264 -20.15 2.50 22.76
N TYR A 265 -19.87 1.43 23.50
CA TYR A 265 -20.51 0.13 23.32
C TYR A 265 -21.61 -0.12 24.37
N ASP A 266 -21.78 0.79 25.31
CA ASP A 266 -22.80 0.72 26.36
C ASP A 266 -24.10 1.36 25.89
N GLU A 267 -25.22 0.68 26.12
CA GLU A 267 -26.55 1.21 25.77
C GLU A 267 -26.86 2.50 26.54
N GLY A 268 -27.31 3.53 25.81
CA GLY A 268 -27.67 4.83 26.37
C GLY A 268 -26.49 5.76 26.67
N VAL A 269 -25.25 5.33 26.45
CA VAL A 269 -24.07 6.19 26.61
C VAL A 269 -23.78 6.91 25.30
N LYS A 270 -23.62 8.23 25.37
CA LYS A 270 -23.34 9.07 24.21
C LYS A 270 -21.95 8.75 23.64
N ASP A 271 -21.87 8.60 22.31
CA ASP A 271 -20.61 8.36 21.62
C ASP A 271 -19.65 9.55 21.79
N PRO A 272 -18.38 9.33 22.20
CA PRO A 272 -17.41 10.42 22.41
C PRO A 272 -17.18 11.30 21.17
N PHE A 273 -17.27 10.78 19.96
CA PHE A 273 -17.09 11.60 18.75
C PHE A 273 -18.11 12.73 18.65
N THR A 274 -19.28 12.61 19.31
CA THR A 274 -20.33 13.63 19.27
C THR A 274 -20.00 14.88 20.10
N GLU A 275 -18.89 14.90 20.83
CA GLU A 275 -18.37 16.11 21.48
C GLU A 275 -17.80 17.12 20.45
N PHE A 276 -17.43 16.64 19.28
CA PHE A 276 -17.11 17.51 18.14
C PHE A 276 -18.38 17.85 17.34
N ALA A 277 -18.42 19.04 16.78
CA ALA A 277 -19.47 19.39 15.82
C ALA A 277 -19.37 18.48 14.58
N PRO A 278 -20.48 18.13 13.90
CA PRO A 278 -20.47 17.28 12.70
C PRO A 278 -19.60 17.80 11.56
N THR A 279 -19.30 19.11 11.55
CA THR A 279 -18.46 19.79 10.54
C THR A 279 -17.05 20.08 11.04
N PHE A 280 -16.64 19.54 12.20
CA PHE A 280 -15.35 19.86 12.82
C PHE A 280 -14.18 19.32 11.98
N PHE A 281 -14.27 18.07 11.52
CA PHE A 281 -13.27 17.47 10.65
C PHE A 281 -13.66 17.70 9.19
N ASP A 282 -12.69 18.05 8.36
CA ASP A 282 -12.84 18.22 6.92
C ASP A 282 -12.11 17.13 6.10
N LEU A 283 -11.27 16.32 6.77
CA LEU A 283 -10.63 15.14 6.20
C LEU A 283 -10.58 14.01 7.24
N ILE A 284 -11.02 12.82 6.85
CA ILE A 284 -10.92 11.62 7.68
C ILE A 284 -10.23 10.51 6.89
N LEU A 285 -9.15 9.95 7.45
CA LEU A 285 -8.50 8.75 6.93
C LEU A 285 -8.74 7.58 7.86
N VAL A 286 -9.15 6.44 7.28
CA VAL A 286 -9.36 5.19 8.02
C VAL A 286 -8.32 4.18 7.56
N ASP A 287 -7.33 3.90 8.41
CA ASP A 287 -6.32 2.89 8.11
C ASP A 287 -6.84 1.50 8.49
N GLU A 288 -6.48 0.50 7.67
CA GLU A 288 -6.91 -0.89 7.81
C GLU A 288 -8.44 -1.04 7.94
N CYS A 289 -9.20 -0.27 7.15
CA CYS A 289 -10.67 -0.21 7.20
C CYS A 289 -11.39 -1.55 6.94
N HIS A 290 -10.64 -2.63 6.62
CA HIS A 290 -11.14 -4.00 6.48
C HIS A 290 -11.13 -4.78 7.79
N ARG A 291 -10.41 -4.32 8.82
CA ARG A 291 -10.25 -5.02 10.09
C ARG A 291 -11.39 -4.70 11.03
N GLY A 292 -11.73 -5.70 11.84
CA GLY A 292 -12.71 -5.59 12.89
C GLY A 292 -13.78 -6.67 12.84
N SER A 293 -14.47 -6.84 13.97
CA SER A 293 -15.72 -7.60 14.06
C SER A 293 -16.84 -6.83 13.35
N ALA A 294 -18.02 -7.43 13.20
CA ALA A 294 -19.20 -6.70 12.72
C ALA A 294 -19.54 -5.46 13.59
N ARG A 295 -19.17 -5.48 14.88
CA ARG A 295 -19.27 -4.32 15.79
C ARG A 295 -18.26 -3.22 15.41
N ASP A 296 -17.03 -3.58 15.10
CA ASP A 296 -15.99 -2.59 14.74
C ASP A 296 -16.28 -1.98 13.36
N ASP A 297 -16.77 -2.77 12.40
CA ASP A 297 -17.23 -2.26 11.10
C ASP A 297 -18.40 -1.25 11.27
N SER A 298 -19.23 -1.42 12.30
CA SER A 298 -20.28 -0.44 12.64
C SER A 298 -19.74 0.80 13.34
N ALA A 299 -18.65 0.67 14.11
CA ALA A 299 -18.07 1.76 14.90
C ALA A 299 -17.45 2.85 14.03
N TRP A 300 -16.48 2.51 13.14
CA TRP A 300 -15.89 3.51 12.26
C TRP A 300 -16.90 4.09 11.27
N ARG A 301 -17.90 3.30 10.84
CA ARG A 301 -18.96 3.75 9.96
C ARG A 301 -19.84 4.81 10.61
N LYS A 302 -20.24 4.63 11.88
CA LYS A 302 -20.96 5.66 12.65
C LYS A 302 -20.19 6.99 12.71
N ILE A 303 -18.86 6.93 12.92
CA ILE A 303 -18.01 8.13 12.91
C ILE A 303 -18.06 8.82 11.56
N LEU A 304 -17.91 8.06 10.46
CA LEU A 304 -17.91 8.61 9.11
C LEU A 304 -19.29 9.18 8.71
N GLU A 305 -20.37 8.53 9.10
CA GLU A 305 -21.74 9.01 8.87
C GLU A 305 -22.02 10.31 9.62
N TYR A 306 -21.52 10.43 10.86
CA TYR A 306 -21.65 11.66 11.65
C TYR A 306 -20.89 12.82 11.04
N PHE A 307 -19.66 12.60 10.58
CA PHE A 307 -18.84 13.60 9.90
C PHE A 307 -18.97 13.52 8.36
N SER A 308 -20.20 13.37 7.87
CA SER A 308 -20.50 13.13 6.45
C SER A 308 -20.05 14.25 5.50
N SER A 309 -19.85 15.46 6.02
CA SER A 309 -19.31 16.61 5.27
C SER A 309 -17.80 16.53 5.01
N ALA A 310 -17.08 15.67 5.75
CA ALA A 310 -15.65 15.48 5.57
C ALA A 310 -15.32 14.67 4.30
N THR A 311 -14.20 14.95 3.68
CA THR A 311 -13.61 14.03 2.72
C THR A 311 -13.12 12.78 3.44
N GLN A 312 -13.47 11.60 2.97
CA GLN A 312 -13.25 10.33 3.64
C GLN A 312 -12.42 9.39 2.76
N ILE A 313 -11.26 8.97 3.27
CA ILE A 313 -10.33 8.10 2.56
C ILE A 313 -10.15 6.81 3.36
N GLY A 314 -10.59 5.69 2.79
CA GLY A 314 -10.30 4.36 3.32
C GLY A 314 -8.98 3.83 2.76
N MET A 315 -8.18 3.19 3.60
CA MET A 315 -6.95 2.49 3.20
C MET A 315 -7.00 1.05 3.71
N THR A 316 -6.73 0.10 2.83
CA THR A 316 -6.76 -1.32 3.19
C THR A 316 -5.82 -2.15 2.34
N ALA A 317 -5.36 -3.28 2.87
CA ALA A 317 -4.65 -4.28 2.08
C ALA A 317 -5.59 -5.30 1.42
N THR A 318 -6.75 -5.56 2.04
CA THR A 318 -7.70 -6.61 1.65
C THR A 318 -9.13 -6.09 1.80
N PRO A 319 -9.72 -5.53 0.74
CA PRO A 319 -11.10 -5.08 0.80
C PRO A 319 -12.04 -6.26 1.07
N LYS A 320 -13.00 -6.09 1.99
CA LYS A 320 -14.04 -7.08 2.25
C LYS A 320 -15.16 -6.94 1.20
N VAL A 321 -15.53 -8.06 0.59
CA VAL A 321 -16.60 -8.18 -0.41
C VAL A 321 -17.67 -9.15 0.12
N LYS A 322 -18.10 -9.03 1.38
CA LYS A 322 -19.15 -9.88 1.94
C LYS A 322 -20.45 -9.10 2.05
N GLU A 323 -21.60 -9.78 1.77
CA GLU A 323 -22.92 -9.22 1.98
C GLU A 323 -23.07 -8.64 3.41
N GLY A 324 -23.49 -7.40 3.51
CA GLY A 324 -23.73 -6.68 4.77
C GLY A 324 -22.51 -5.95 5.39
N ALA A 325 -21.29 -6.14 4.89
CA ALA A 325 -20.07 -5.46 5.37
C ALA A 325 -19.12 -5.15 4.22
N ASN A 326 -19.63 -4.51 3.16
CA ASN A 326 -18.85 -4.19 1.98
C ASN A 326 -18.25 -2.78 2.12
N ASN A 327 -16.94 -2.73 2.42
CA ASN A 327 -16.22 -1.45 2.50
C ASN A 327 -16.09 -0.78 1.13
N LEU A 328 -16.13 -1.58 0.05
CA LEU A 328 -16.16 -1.08 -1.32
C LEU A 328 -17.40 -0.24 -1.55
N ASP A 329 -18.56 -0.71 -1.11
CA ASP A 329 -19.83 0.01 -1.32
C ASP A 329 -19.86 1.35 -0.59
N TYR A 330 -19.29 1.42 0.63
CA TYR A 330 -19.25 2.68 1.39
C TYR A 330 -18.39 3.75 0.74
N PHE A 331 -17.18 3.39 0.31
CA PHE A 331 -16.22 4.34 -0.25
C PHE A 331 -16.39 4.58 -1.76
N ASN A 332 -17.13 3.71 -2.44
CA ASN A 332 -17.37 3.75 -3.89
C ASN A 332 -18.83 4.02 -4.25
N GLU A 333 -19.53 4.86 -3.47
CA GLU A 333 -20.90 5.29 -3.77
C GLU A 333 -20.99 6.09 -5.09
N GLY A 334 -22.10 5.93 -5.80
CA GLY A 334 -22.42 6.65 -7.02
C GLY A 334 -21.78 6.03 -8.28
N GLU A 335 -21.17 6.85 -9.10
CA GLU A 335 -20.55 6.44 -10.39
C GLU A 335 -19.26 5.62 -10.20
N TYR A 336 -18.63 5.68 -9.02
CA TYR A 336 -17.34 5.07 -8.73
C TYR A 336 -17.51 3.69 -8.09
N LYS A 337 -17.55 2.64 -8.90
CA LYS A 337 -17.72 1.25 -8.42
C LYS A 337 -16.42 0.56 -8.00
N GLU A 338 -15.26 1.15 -8.30
CA GLU A 338 -13.95 0.56 -8.06
C GLU A 338 -13.10 1.43 -7.13
N PRO A 339 -12.11 0.84 -6.42
CA PRO A 339 -11.14 1.61 -5.67
C PRO A 339 -10.47 2.67 -6.54
N LEU A 340 -10.18 3.83 -5.96
CA LEU A 340 -9.46 4.90 -6.67
C LEU A 340 -8.09 4.43 -7.18
N TYR A 341 -7.44 3.56 -6.39
CA TYR A 341 -6.19 2.91 -6.78
C TYR A 341 -6.04 1.55 -6.10
N THR A 342 -5.47 0.60 -6.83
CA THR A 342 -5.14 -0.73 -6.30
C THR A 342 -3.69 -1.07 -6.61
N TYR A 343 -2.91 -1.39 -5.55
CA TYR A 343 -1.58 -1.99 -5.65
C TYR A 343 -1.56 -3.31 -4.89
N SER A 344 -1.69 -4.39 -5.64
CA SER A 344 -1.89 -5.73 -5.08
C SER A 344 -0.60 -6.36 -4.55
N LEU A 345 -0.75 -7.36 -3.67
CA LEU A 345 0.37 -8.19 -3.21
C LEU A 345 1.12 -8.84 -4.38
N LYS A 346 0.41 -9.29 -5.41
CA LYS A 346 1.00 -9.89 -6.62
C LYS A 346 1.89 -8.88 -7.35
N GLN A 347 1.40 -7.67 -7.60
CA GLN A 347 2.20 -6.60 -8.20
C GLN A 347 3.45 -6.29 -7.37
N GLY A 348 3.30 -6.14 -6.05
CA GLY A 348 4.43 -5.86 -5.16
C GLY A 348 5.52 -6.95 -5.17
N ILE A 349 5.14 -8.21 -5.36
CA ILE A 349 6.08 -9.34 -5.51
C ILE A 349 6.73 -9.31 -6.91
N GLU A 350 5.97 -9.05 -7.95
CA GLU A 350 6.48 -8.96 -9.33
C GLU A 350 7.45 -7.79 -9.49
N ASP A 351 7.15 -6.65 -8.90
CA ASP A 351 8.02 -5.47 -8.87
C ASP A 351 9.24 -5.65 -7.94
N GLY A 352 9.23 -6.66 -7.08
CA GLY A 352 10.32 -6.98 -6.15
C GLY A 352 10.36 -6.12 -4.88
N PHE A 353 9.31 -5.35 -4.61
CA PHE A 353 9.18 -4.58 -3.36
C PHE A 353 8.68 -5.43 -2.19
N LEU A 354 7.96 -6.51 -2.48
CA LEU A 354 7.49 -7.48 -1.50
C LEU A 354 8.15 -8.83 -1.74
N ALA A 355 8.40 -9.53 -0.63
CA ALA A 355 8.96 -10.88 -0.70
C ALA A 355 7.94 -11.87 -1.25
N PRO A 356 8.35 -12.82 -2.12
CA PRO A 356 7.49 -13.91 -2.51
C PRO A 356 7.23 -14.85 -1.32
N TYR A 357 6.10 -15.52 -1.33
CA TYR A 357 5.72 -16.47 -0.29
C TYR A 357 5.38 -17.83 -0.89
N ARG A 358 5.47 -18.87 -0.05
CA ARG A 358 5.01 -20.21 -0.37
C ARG A 358 4.02 -20.65 0.70
N VAL A 359 2.84 -21.07 0.29
CA VAL A 359 1.84 -21.66 1.17
C VAL A 359 2.04 -23.18 1.20
N THR A 360 2.16 -23.73 2.39
CA THR A 360 2.16 -25.18 2.62
C THR A 360 1.01 -25.52 3.55
N ASN A 361 0.01 -26.19 3.03
CA ASN A 361 -1.09 -26.70 3.84
C ASN A 361 -0.68 -28.04 4.48
N SER A 362 -0.99 -28.16 5.75
CA SER A 362 -0.75 -29.38 6.52
C SER A 362 -2.05 -29.81 7.16
N PHE A 363 -2.54 -30.96 6.77
CA PHE A 363 -3.75 -31.54 7.32
C PHE A 363 -3.38 -32.79 8.17
N LEU A 364 -4.06 -32.94 9.28
CA LEU A 364 -4.09 -34.16 10.04
C LEU A 364 -5.35 -34.94 9.66
N ASN A 365 -5.40 -36.23 9.93
CA ASN A 365 -6.59 -37.05 9.63
C ASN A 365 -7.85 -36.43 10.25
N VAL A 366 -7.77 -36.03 11.52
CA VAL A 366 -8.88 -35.32 12.20
C VAL A 366 -9.29 -33.97 11.55
N ASP A 367 -8.38 -33.30 10.82
CA ASP A 367 -8.72 -32.08 10.09
C ASP A 367 -9.56 -32.38 8.83
N LEU A 368 -9.48 -33.59 8.29
CA LEU A 368 -10.19 -34.04 7.08
C LEU A 368 -11.46 -34.80 7.42
N GLU A 369 -11.37 -35.69 8.39
CA GLU A 369 -12.44 -36.66 8.76
C GLU A 369 -13.32 -36.10 9.89
N GLY A 370 -12.87 -35.05 10.60
CA GLY A 370 -13.47 -34.61 11.84
C GLY A 370 -13.13 -35.51 13.02
N TRP A 371 -13.75 -35.26 14.16
CA TRP A 371 -13.59 -36.02 15.35
C TRP A 371 -14.91 -36.10 16.12
N SER A 372 -15.21 -37.25 16.69
CA SER A 372 -16.31 -37.44 17.63
C SER A 372 -15.75 -38.14 18.88
N PRO A 373 -16.20 -37.74 20.08
CA PRO A 373 -15.79 -38.44 21.30
C PRO A 373 -16.34 -39.86 21.31
N GLU A 374 -15.58 -40.76 21.95
CA GLU A 374 -16.09 -42.09 22.28
C GLU A 374 -17.19 -42.00 23.37
N GLU A 375 -17.98 -43.05 23.51
CA GLU A 375 -19.02 -43.09 24.53
C GLU A 375 -18.37 -42.97 25.92
N ASP A 376 -18.84 -42.04 26.77
CA ASP A 376 -18.29 -41.71 28.09
C ASP A 376 -16.87 -41.10 28.10
N GLU A 377 -16.35 -40.58 26.95
CA GLU A 377 -15.06 -39.93 26.92
C GLU A 377 -15.09 -38.62 27.76
N ARG A 378 -14.03 -38.45 28.57
CA ARG A 378 -13.92 -37.31 29.49
C ARG A 378 -12.78 -36.37 29.10
N ASP A 379 -12.96 -35.10 29.40
CA ASP A 379 -11.93 -34.11 29.24
C ASP A 379 -10.81 -34.25 30.30
N ILE A 380 -9.80 -33.36 30.20
CA ILE A 380 -8.66 -33.36 31.14
C ILE A 380 -9.05 -33.02 32.59
N HIS A 381 -10.24 -32.50 32.80
CA HIS A 381 -10.80 -32.16 34.13
C HIS A 381 -11.77 -33.24 34.64
N GLY A 382 -11.99 -34.29 33.84
CA GLY A 382 -12.85 -35.39 34.21
C GLY A 382 -14.34 -35.17 33.87
N TYR A 383 -14.69 -34.09 33.17
CA TYR A 383 -16.07 -33.86 32.68
C TYR A 383 -16.33 -34.65 31.41
N LEU A 384 -17.56 -35.17 31.29
CA LEU A 384 -18.00 -35.83 30.07
C LEU A 384 -17.98 -34.84 28.90
N ILE A 385 -17.38 -35.28 27.78
CA ILE A 385 -17.39 -34.51 26.55
C ILE A 385 -18.75 -34.68 25.89
N GLU A 386 -19.39 -33.58 25.52
CA GLU A 386 -20.66 -33.60 24.85
C GLU A 386 -20.55 -34.36 23.52
N GLN A 387 -21.49 -35.34 23.34
CA GLN A 387 -21.51 -36.15 22.12
C GLN A 387 -21.84 -35.25 20.91
N GLY A 388 -20.99 -35.31 19.89
CA GLY A 388 -21.13 -34.52 18.70
C GLY A 388 -20.04 -34.78 17.68
N TYR A 389 -20.24 -34.26 16.47
CA TYR A 389 -19.24 -34.26 15.41
C TYR A 389 -18.54 -32.91 15.37
N PHE A 390 -17.22 -32.92 15.59
CA PHE A 390 -16.38 -31.73 15.58
C PHE A 390 -15.53 -31.70 14.31
N SER A 391 -15.69 -30.63 13.55
CA SER A 391 -14.94 -30.39 12.32
C SER A 391 -13.70 -29.52 12.59
N ARG A 392 -12.87 -29.34 11.58
CA ARG A 392 -11.71 -28.43 11.64
C ARG A 392 -12.05 -27.01 12.15
N LYS A 393 -13.28 -26.52 11.94
CA LYS A 393 -13.71 -25.20 12.38
C LYS A 393 -13.88 -25.11 13.90
N ASP A 394 -14.09 -26.25 14.53
CA ASP A 394 -14.35 -26.37 15.96
C ASP A 394 -13.06 -26.52 16.77
N PHE A 395 -11.97 -27.02 16.14
CA PHE A 395 -10.70 -27.25 16.81
C PHE A 395 -10.02 -25.94 17.24
N GLY A 396 -9.72 -25.86 18.53
CA GLY A 396 -9.15 -24.68 19.17
C GLY A 396 -10.17 -23.56 19.44
N ARG A 397 -11.49 -23.84 19.25
CA ARG A 397 -12.60 -22.95 19.61
C ARG A 397 -13.58 -23.66 20.54
N ASN A 398 -14.24 -24.67 20.03
CA ASN A 398 -15.24 -25.44 20.76
C ASN A 398 -14.61 -26.67 21.45
N ILE A 399 -13.55 -27.22 20.87
CA ILE A 399 -12.82 -28.36 21.43
C ILE A 399 -11.32 -28.26 21.16
N THR A 400 -10.50 -28.65 22.14
CA THR A 400 -9.03 -28.68 22.04
C THR A 400 -8.51 -30.09 22.10
N LEU A 401 -7.93 -30.59 21.02
CA LEU A 401 -7.30 -31.89 20.94
C LEU A 401 -5.80 -31.77 21.27
N LEU A 402 -5.39 -32.24 22.46
CA LEU A 402 -4.00 -32.17 22.95
C LEU A 402 -3.01 -32.83 21.99
N LYS A 403 -3.31 -34.04 21.50
CA LYS A 403 -2.48 -34.74 20.50
C LYS A 403 -2.30 -33.93 19.21
N ARG A 404 -3.34 -33.25 18.77
CA ARG A 404 -3.28 -32.36 17.58
C ARG A 404 -2.28 -31.23 17.81
N ARG A 405 -2.34 -30.58 18.96
CA ARG A 405 -1.40 -29.49 19.36
C ARG A 405 0.05 -29.98 19.36
N GLU A 406 0.32 -31.14 19.95
CA GLU A 406 1.67 -31.72 19.96
C GLU A 406 2.20 -32.01 18.56
N ILE A 407 1.37 -32.59 17.67
CA ILE A 407 1.75 -32.87 16.29
C ILE A 407 2.07 -31.59 15.54
N VAL A 408 1.28 -30.53 15.74
CA VAL A 408 1.53 -29.19 15.13
C VAL A 408 2.87 -28.65 15.62
N ALA A 409 3.13 -28.64 16.94
CA ALA A 409 4.40 -28.16 17.52
C ALA A 409 5.61 -28.95 16.98
N ARG A 410 5.47 -30.30 16.90
CA ARG A 410 6.49 -31.19 16.34
C ARG A 410 6.75 -30.91 14.87
N ARG A 411 5.72 -30.61 14.08
CA ARG A 411 5.84 -30.27 12.66
C ARG A 411 6.51 -28.91 12.45
N ILE A 412 6.18 -27.90 13.25
CA ILE A 412 6.86 -26.60 13.26
C ILE A 412 8.35 -26.79 13.56
N THR A 413 8.67 -27.53 14.63
CA THR A 413 10.06 -27.82 15.01
C THR A 413 10.82 -28.53 13.87
N LYS A 414 10.21 -29.58 13.26
CA LYS A 414 10.80 -30.28 12.11
C LYS A 414 11.06 -29.34 10.93
N MET A 415 10.12 -28.47 10.62
CA MET A 415 10.28 -27.49 9.55
C MET A 415 11.42 -26.52 9.85
N LEU A 416 11.53 -26.02 11.08
CA LEU A 416 12.64 -25.16 11.51
C LEU A 416 14.00 -25.86 11.38
N HIS A 417 14.09 -27.15 11.67
CA HIS A 417 15.32 -27.92 11.43
C HIS A 417 15.70 -27.98 9.95
N GLN A 418 14.73 -27.94 9.02
CA GLN A 418 14.97 -27.98 7.58
C GLN A 418 15.40 -26.62 7.00
N ILE A 419 14.72 -25.53 7.42
CA ILE A 419 14.94 -24.19 6.87
C ILE A 419 15.99 -23.37 7.65
N GLY A 420 16.27 -23.75 8.89
CA GLY A 420 17.17 -23.06 9.81
C GLY A 420 16.48 -22.76 11.13
N ARG A 421 17.02 -23.26 12.24
CA ARG A 421 16.40 -23.14 13.57
C ARG A 421 16.31 -21.71 14.10
N MET A 422 17.11 -20.79 13.55
CA MET A 422 17.07 -19.35 13.89
C MET A 422 16.20 -18.51 12.92
N THR A 423 15.46 -19.16 12.03
CA THR A 423 14.54 -18.47 11.12
C THR A 423 13.42 -17.82 11.93
N LYS A 424 13.21 -16.50 11.73
CA LYS A 424 12.12 -15.76 12.38
C LYS A 424 10.79 -16.38 12.03
N THR A 425 10.03 -16.78 13.05
CA THR A 425 8.78 -17.51 12.89
C THR A 425 7.72 -16.90 13.79
N ILE A 426 6.50 -16.73 13.28
CA ILE A 426 5.32 -16.31 14.05
C ILE A 426 4.31 -17.46 13.98
N VAL A 427 3.80 -17.87 15.13
CA VAL A 427 2.74 -18.88 15.25
C VAL A 427 1.48 -18.17 15.75
N PHE A 428 0.43 -18.17 14.93
CA PHE A 428 -0.88 -17.64 15.31
C PHE A 428 -1.72 -18.75 15.92
N CYS A 429 -2.25 -18.48 17.10
CA CYS A 429 -3.12 -19.38 17.85
C CYS A 429 -4.53 -18.77 17.94
N THR A 430 -5.51 -19.57 18.34
CA THR A 430 -6.92 -19.15 18.43
C THR A 430 -7.17 -18.16 19.57
N ASP A 431 -6.47 -18.34 20.69
CA ASP A 431 -6.57 -17.52 21.89
C ASP A 431 -5.25 -17.49 22.67
N ILE A 432 -5.25 -16.81 23.82
CA ILE A 432 -4.07 -16.61 24.68
C ILE A 432 -3.63 -17.93 25.33
N ASP A 433 -4.56 -18.77 25.75
CA ASP A 433 -4.29 -20.02 26.43
C ASP A 433 -3.68 -21.05 25.47
N GLU A 434 -4.22 -21.13 24.24
CA GLU A 434 -3.65 -21.95 23.17
C GLU A 434 -2.24 -21.45 22.78
N ALA A 435 -2.01 -20.15 22.77
CA ALA A 435 -0.69 -19.58 22.49
C ALA A 435 0.32 -19.94 23.60
N GLU A 436 -0.09 -19.93 24.88
CA GLU A 436 0.78 -20.32 25.99
C GLU A 436 1.08 -21.81 25.96
N ALA A 437 0.09 -22.65 25.74
CA ALA A 437 0.29 -24.09 25.63
C ALA A 437 1.19 -24.47 24.43
N MET A 438 1.03 -23.81 23.29
CA MET A 438 1.90 -23.99 22.12
C MET A 438 3.34 -23.52 22.43
N ARG A 439 3.50 -22.39 23.14
CA ARG A 439 4.81 -21.89 23.59
C ARG A 439 5.53 -22.92 24.43
N GLN A 440 4.85 -23.52 25.43
CA GLN A 440 5.43 -24.54 26.32
C GLN A 440 5.90 -25.77 25.52
N LEU A 441 5.09 -26.26 24.58
CA LEU A 441 5.47 -27.41 23.74
C LEU A 441 6.71 -27.10 22.88
N LEU A 442 6.74 -25.89 22.26
CA LEU A 442 7.88 -25.47 21.45
C LEU A 442 9.15 -25.24 22.28
N VAL A 443 9.06 -24.72 23.51
CA VAL A 443 10.17 -24.63 24.46
C VAL A 443 10.71 -26.04 24.79
N ASN A 444 9.83 -26.99 25.13
CA ASN A 444 10.23 -28.36 25.48
C ASN A 444 10.89 -29.09 24.30
N MET A 445 10.41 -28.86 23.07
CA MET A 445 10.98 -29.47 21.85
C MET A 445 12.28 -28.81 21.39
N ASN A 446 12.61 -27.60 21.88
CA ASN A 446 13.79 -26.81 21.53
C ASN A 446 14.56 -26.35 22.76
N CYS A 447 14.58 -27.15 23.83
CA CYS A 447 15.15 -26.79 25.14
C CYS A 447 16.64 -26.45 25.06
N ASP A 448 17.38 -27.00 24.11
CA ASP A 448 18.81 -26.71 23.88
C ASP A 448 19.05 -25.25 23.47
N LEU A 449 18.16 -24.65 22.66
CA LEU A 449 18.23 -23.25 22.27
C LEU A 449 17.61 -22.33 23.34
N CYS A 450 16.49 -22.74 23.95
CA CYS A 450 15.84 -21.97 25.03
C CYS A 450 16.71 -21.85 26.29
N LYS A 451 17.60 -22.84 26.57
CA LYS A 451 18.61 -22.71 27.62
C LYS A 451 19.69 -21.68 27.31
N LYS A 452 20.03 -21.48 26.04
CA LYS A 452 21.00 -20.47 25.59
C LYS A 452 20.41 -19.08 25.52
N ASP A 453 19.20 -18.96 25.04
CA ASP A 453 18.43 -17.71 24.99
C ASP A 453 16.96 -17.98 25.38
N PRO A 454 16.53 -17.57 26.59
CA PRO A 454 15.13 -17.73 27.02
C PRO A 454 14.11 -17.04 26.11
N ARG A 455 14.55 -16.09 25.28
CA ARG A 455 13.69 -15.38 24.31
C ARG A 455 13.56 -16.11 22.96
N TYR A 456 14.16 -17.30 22.82
CA TYR A 456 14.06 -18.09 21.57
C TYR A 456 12.61 -18.45 21.22
N VAL A 457 11.77 -18.72 22.23
CA VAL A 457 10.31 -18.89 22.06
C VAL A 457 9.60 -17.97 23.04
N MET A 458 8.92 -16.98 22.54
CA MET A 458 8.17 -16.02 23.35
C MET A 458 6.70 -15.99 22.92
N ARG A 459 5.83 -15.61 23.86
CA ARG A 459 4.46 -15.19 23.57
C ARG A 459 4.45 -13.66 23.48
N ILE A 460 3.73 -13.14 22.53
CA ILE A 460 3.54 -11.71 22.26
C ILE A 460 2.10 -11.32 22.60
#